data_827d1b25dcc76e8c304ec4d42f3ba397
#
_entry.id   827d1b25dcc76e8c304ec4d42f3ba397
#
_cell.length_a   1.000
_cell.length_b   1.000
_cell.length_c   1.000
_cell.angle_alpha   90.00
_cell.angle_beta   90.00
_cell.angle_gamma   90.00
#
_symmetry.space_group_name_H-M   'P 1'
#
loop_
_entity.id
_entity.type
_entity.pdbx_description
1 polymer ?
#
loop_
_entity_poly.entity_id
_entity_poly.type
_entity_poly.pdbx_seq_one_letter_code
_entity_poly.pdbx_strand_id
1 'polypeptide(L)'
;MNTELLFKPFKSGNLSLPNRIVMAPMTRNFSPQGIPGPDVAAYYRRRAENAVGLIITEGTAINHPAAVEHTSIPNFYGEGLKGWAKVVEEVHAVGGKIIPQLWHVGTARKIGADNQPNPEALPVGPSGISPAGEKVVEPLTEAEIADIISAYAQAAADAQRVGFDGIELHGAHGYLIDQFFWDKTNKRTDQYGGNLVQRTRFAVEVIEACRRAVGPNFPIVFRFSQWKMYHYEEKLAQTPQELEQFLTPLVKAGLDVFHCSSRRFWEPEFEGSDLNLAAWTKKITGKPVITVGSIGLEKAFLSDFEKNNNRQTDESSNVEARLEQLMGQVEREEADLVAVGRALLVDPAFAVKLRDQQIEEIIPYSDEVLKTLN
;
A
#
# COMPACT_ATOMS: atom_id res chain seq x y z
N MET A 1 -20.13 -18.44 -9.73
CA MET A 1 -18.73 -17.90 -9.74
C MET A 1 -17.80 -18.93 -9.11
N ASN A 2 -16.64 -19.23 -9.73
CA ASN A 2 -15.66 -20.15 -9.16
C ASN A 2 -14.58 -19.35 -8.40
N THR A 3 -14.61 -19.37 -7.08
CA THR A 3 -13.66 -18.67 -6.20
C THR A 3 -12.49 -19.56 -5.74
N GLU A 4 -12.46 -20.84 -6.09
CA GLU A 4 -11.46 -21.80 -5.61
C GLU A 4 -10.01 -21.35 -5.86
N LEU A 5 -9.76 -20.64 -6.96
CA LEU A 5 -8.41 -20.16 -7.28
C LEU A 5 -7.87 -19.18 -6.23
N LEU A 6 -8.73 -18.36 -5.61
CA LEU A 6 -8.33 -17.44 -4.54
C LEU A 6 -7.89 -18.18 -3.27
N PHE A 7 -8.38 -19.40 -3.06
CA PHE A 7 -8.08 -20.22 -1.87
C PHE A 7 -6.97 -21.26 -2.10
N LYS A 8 -6.38 -21.28 -3.31
CA LYS A 8 -5.17 -22.07 -3.55
C LYS A 8 -3.96 -21.40 -2.90
N PRO A 9 -3.04 -22.18 -2.28
CA PRO A 9 -1.80 -21.65 -1.76
C PRO A 9 -1.02 -20.86 -2.83
N PHE A 10 -0.36 -19.81 -2.38
CA PHE A 10 0.55 -19.02 -3.21
C PHE A 10 1.97 -19.13 -2.69
N LYS A 11 2.93 -19.34 -3.58
CA LYS A 11 4.35 -19.34 -3.25
C LYS A 11 5.16 -18.62 -4.31
N SER A 12 5.95 -17.63 -3.89
CA SER A 12 6.94 -16.97 -4.73
C SER A 12 8.16 -16.61 -3.90
N GLY A 13 9.31 -17.18 -4.26
CA GLY A 13 10.51 -17.08 -3.44
C GLY A 13 10.23 -17.57 -2.01
N ASN A 14 10.43 -16.72 -1.03
CA ASN A 14 10.20 -17.00 0.38
C ASN A 14 8.83 -16.56 0.90
N LEU A 15 8.02 -15.90 0.08
CA LEU A 15 6.63 -15.60 0.42
C LEU A 15 5.78 -16.84 0.17
N SER A 16 5.27 -17.43 1.25
CA SER A 16 4.37 -18.58 1.21
C SER A 16 3.10 -18.27 1.96
N LEU A 17 1.97 -18.26 1.25
CA LEU A 17 0.66 -17.88 1.76
C LEU A 17 -0.33 -19.04 1.64
N PRO A 18 -1.27 -19.19 2.59
CA PRO A 18 -2.27 -20.25 2.55
C PRO A 18 -3.31 -20.05 1.43
N ASN A 19 -3.47 -18.82 0.97
CA ASN A 19 -4.36 -18.45 -0.11
C ASN A 19 -3.93 -17.11 -0.74
N ARG A 20 -4.71 -16.58 -1.69
CA ARG A 20 -4.36 -15.40 -2.50
C ARG A 20 -5.07 -14.12 -2.05
N ILE A 21 -5.83 -14.15 -0.94
CA ILE A 21 -6.55 -12.97 -0.43
C ILE A 21 -5.64 -12.20 0.51
N VAL A 22 -5.49 -10.91 0.22
CA VAL A 22 -4.66 -9.97 0.97
C VAL A 22 -5.55 -8.90 1.60
N MET A 23 -5.34 -8.56 2.86
CA MET A 23 -5.91 -7.34 3.43
C MET A 23 -5.08 -6.14 2.99
N ALA A 24 -5.69 -5.21 2.26
CA ALA A 24 -5.03 -3.98 1.82
C ALA A 24 -4.73 -3.05 3.02
N PRO A 25 -3.64 -2.27 2.99
CA PRO A 25 -3.32 -1.30 4.03
C PRO A 25 -4.36 -0.17 4.08
N MET A 26 -4.87 0.09 5.28
CA MET A 26 -5.87 1.14 5.55
C MET A 26 -5.58 1.79 6.88
N THR A 27 -5.34 3.10 6.89
CA THR A 27 -5.11 3.88 8.12
C THR A 27 -6.33 3.83 9.02
N ARG A 28 -6.12 3.43 10.30
CA ARG A 28 -7.19 3.29 11.29
C ARG A 28 -7.16 4.37 12.36
N ASN A 29 -5.96 4.87 12.72
CA ASN A 29 -5.76 5.87 13.77
C ASN A 29 -6.20 5.38 15.17
N PHE A 30 -5.97 4.14 15.51
CA PHE A 30 -6.29 3.53 16.80
C PHE A 30 -5.06 3.14 17.63
N SER A 31 -3.91 3.75 17.37
CA SER A 31 -2.67 3.51 18.10
C SER A 31 -2.27 4.74 18.91
N PRO A 32 -2.87 5.01 20.09
CA PRO A 32 -2.56 6.19 20.88
C PRO A 32 -1.06 6.30 21.14
N GLN A 33 -0.50 7.50 20.96
CA GLN A 33 0.95 7.76 21.06
C GLN A 33 1.80 6.89 20.11
N GLY A 34 1.21 6.42 19.01
CA GLY A 34 1.89 5.55 18.04
C GLY A 34 2.11 4.11 18.51
N ILE A 35 1.44 3.66 19.56
CA ILE A 35 1.61 2.31 20.12
C ILE A 35 0.38 1.46 19.82
N PRO A 36 0.48 0.41 18.96
CA PRO A 36 -0.62 -0.53 18.76
C PRO A 36 -1.02 -1.23 20.05
N GLY A 37 -2.31 -1.17 20.39
CA GLY A 37 -2.88 -1.79 21.57
C GLY A 37 -3.40 -3.22 21.33
N PRO A 38 -3.93 -3.88 22.38
CA PRO A 38 -4.56 -5.20 22.26
C PRO A 38 -5.76 -5.22 21.29
N ASP A 39 -6.47 -4.11 21.17
CA ASP A 39 -7.59 -3.90 20.25
C ASP A 39 -7.13 -3.93 18.78
N VAL A 40 -5.98 -3.32 18.47
CA VAL A 40 -5.32 -3.40 17.15
C VAL A 40 -4.91 -4.85 16.86
N ALA A 41 -4.33 -5.56 17.85
CA ALA A 41 -3.97 -6.96 17.70
C ALA A 41 -5.20 -7.84 17.43
N ALA A 42 -6.28 -7.67 18.17
CA ALA A 42 -7.54 -8.37 17.96
C ALA A 42 -8.18 -8.05 16.59
N TYR A 43 -8.06 -6.81 16.12
CA TYR A 43 -8.54 -6.38 14.81
C TYR A 43 -7.86 -7.16 13.67
N TYR A 44 -6.53 -7.27 13.66
CA TYR A 44 -5.82 -8.04 12.64
C TYR A 44 -6.02 -9.54 12.80
N ARG A 45 -6.04 -10.07 14.01
CA ARG A 45 -6.33 -11.47 14.31
C ARG A 45 -7.65 -11.92 13.70
N ARG A 46 -8.74 -11.14 13.86
CA ARG A 46 -10.06 -11.48 13.31
C ARG A 46 -10.04 -11.70 11.78
N ARG A 47 -9.22 -10.96 11.03
CA ARG A 47 -9.08 -11.15 9.58
C ARG A 47 -8.33 -12.43 9.25
N ALA A 48 -7.27 -12.73 10.00
CA ALA A 48 -6.51 -13.96 9.85
C ALA A 48 -7.37 -15.19 10.15
N GLU A 49 -8.17 -15.18 11.23
CA GLU A 49 -9.12 -16.25 11.59
C GLU A 49 -10.17 -16.48 10.49
N ASN A 50 -10.49 -15.47 9.71
CA ASN A 50 -11.47 -15.51 8.64
C ASN A 50 -10.84 -15.64 7.24
N ALA A 51 -9.78 -16.43 7.14
CA ALA A 51 -9.15 -16.85 5.89
C ALA A 51 -8.52 -15.74 5.04
N VAL A 52 -8.11 -14.62 5.62
CA VAL A 52 -7.22 -13.68 4.93
C VAL A 52 -5.81 -14.28 4.92
N GLY A 53 -5.25 -14.50 3.73
CA GLY A 53 -3.96 -15.18 3.54
C GLY A 53 -2.76 -14.32 3.90
N LEU A 54 -2.83 -13.00 3.67
CA LEU A 54 -1.81 -12.03 4.04
C LEU A 54 -2.47 -10.76 4.54
N ILE A 55 -2.00 -10.23 5.66
CA ILE A 55 -2.39 -8.91 6.15
C ILE A 55 -1.26 -7.93 5.85
N ILE A 56 -1.56 -6.82 5.17
CA ILE A 56 -0.70 -5.66 5.12
C ILE A 56 -1.26 -4.66 6.12
N THR A 57 -0.48 -4.26 7.12
CA THR A 57 -0.95 -3.35 8.17
C THR A 57 -1.33 -1.99 7.58
N GLU A 58 -2.04 -1.18 8.36
CA GLU A 58 -2.09 0.27 8.09
C GLU A 58 -0.68 0.85 7.95
N GLY A 59 -0.58 2.03 7.28
CA GLY A 59 0.69 2.74 7.16
C GLY A 59 1.31 3.02 8.51
N THR A 60 2.58 2.64 8.69
CA THR A 60 3.33 2.78 9.94
C THR A 60 4.50 3.72 9.78
N ALA A 61 4.69 4.64 10.75
CA ALA A 61 5.74 5.63 10.71
C ALA A 61 7.13 4.99 10.83
N ILE A 62 8.01 5.20 9.85
CA ILE A 62 9.45 4.97 10.03
C ILE A 62 10.01 5.98 11.06
N ASN A 63 11.17 5.71 11.65
CA ASN A 63 11.78 6.59 12.65
C ASN A 63 12.29 7.89 12.03
N HIS A 64 11.37 8.81 11.74
CA HIS A 64 11.66 10.17 11.29
C HIS A 64 10.63 11.14 11.87
N PRO A 65 11.05 12.33 12.35
CA PRO A 65 10.16 13.26 13.06
C PRO A 65 8.92 13.69 12.28
N ALA A 66 9.04 13.79 10.95
CA ALA A 66 7.96 14.22 10.05
C ALA A 66 7.26 13.05 9.32
N ALA A 67 7.47 11.80 9.75
CA ALA A 67 6.99 10.63 9.01
C ALA A 67 5.47 10.56 8.90
N VAL A 68 4.72 11.05 9.89
CA VAL A 68 3.25 10.99 9.92
C VAL A 68 2.64 12.30 10.44
N GLU A 69 1.35 12.44 10.23
CA GLU A 69 0.59 13.66 10.54
C GLU A 69 -0.35 13.52 11.75
N HIS A 70 -0.48 12.36 12.37
CA HIS A 70 -1.37 12.15 13.52
C HIS A 70 -0.76 11.23 14.56
N THR A 71 -0.91 11.59 15.85
CA THR A 71 -0.34 10.85 17.01
C THR A 71 -0.88 9.44 17.19
N SER A 72 -2.03 9.11 16.58
CA SER A 72 -2.64 7.77 16.64
C SER A 72 -2.27 6.88 15.45
N ILE A 73 -1.39 7.36 14.55
CA ILE A 73 -0.77 6.50 13.53
C ILE A 73 0.35 5.71 14.20
N PRO A 74 0.41 4.38 14.00
CA PRO A 74 1.40 3.57 14.72
C PRO A 74 2.83 3.86 14.28
N ASN A 75 3.73 3.91 15.27
CA ASN A 75 5.17 4.02 15.05
C ASN A 75 5.76 2.63 14.77
N PHE A 76 6.70 2.58 13.82
CA PHE A 76 7.50 1.38 13.56
C PHE A 76 8.91 1.52 14.14
N TYR A 77 9.01 2.03 15.35
CA TYR A 77 10.21 2.21 16.15
C TYR A 77 9.89 2.32 17.64
N GLY A 78 10.90 2.26 18.49
CA GLY A 78 10.77 2.45 19.94
C GLY A 78 9.71 1.53 20.58
N GLU A 79 8.88 2.09 21.43
CA GLU A 79 7.81 1.35 22.13
C GLU A 79 6.72 0.80 21.19
N GLY A 80 6.51 1.42 20.03
CA GLY A 80 5.59 0.91 19.00
C GLY A 80 5.92 -0.52 18.56
N LEU A 81 7.19 -0.89 18.55
CA LEU A 81 7.63 -2.26 18.19
C LEU A 81 7.15 -3.32 19.18
N LYS A 82 6.96 -2.97 20.46
CA LYS A 82 6.40 -3.91 21.46
C LYS A 82 4.93 -4.21 21.15
N GLY A 83 4.16 -3.18 20.79
CA GLY A 83 2.77 -3.34 20.34
C GLY A 83 2.70 -4.20 19.07
N TRP A 84 3.56 -3.94 18.09
CA TRP A 84 3.64 -4.73 16.87
C TRP A 84 4.04 -6.18 17.12
N ALA A 85 4.94 -6.47 18.07
CA ALA A 85 5.26 -7.85 18.45
C ALA A 85 4.02 -8.62 18.91
N LYS A 86 3.14 -7.96 19.68
CA LYS A 86 1.89 -8.57 20.11
C LYS A 86 0.91 -8.78 18.95
N VAL A 87 0.82 -7.84 18.03
CA VAL A 87 0.02 -8.00 16.80
C VAL A 87 0.49 -9.23 15.99
N VAL A 88 1.80 -9.36 15.77
CA VAL A 88 2.39 -10.52 15.06
C VAL A 88 2.07 -11.82 15.77
N GLU A 89 2.26 -11.88 17.09
CA GLU A 89 1.94 -13.06 17.91
C GLU A 89 0.48 -13.49 17.74
N GLU A 90 -0.47 -12.55 17.85
CA GLU A 90 -1.90 -12.84 17.74
C GLU A 90 -2.31 -13.31 16.35
N VAL A 91 -1.74 -12.73 15.28
CA VAL A 91 -2.00 -13.14 13.90
C VAL A 91 -1.39 -14.52 13.62
N HIS A 92 -0.16 -14.76 14.05
CA HIS A 92 0.51 -16.06 13.88
C HIS A 92 -0.15 -17.18 14.68
N ALA A 93 -0.71 -16.88 15.87
CA ALA A 93 -1.40 -17.85 16.71
C ALA A 93 -2.59 -18.54 16.00
N VAL A 94 -3.15 -17.90 14.97
CA VAL A 94 -4.24 -18.43 14.14
C VAL A 94 -3.80 -18.82 12.72
N GLY A 95 -2.47 -18.92 12.49
CA GLY A 95 -1.90 -19.33 11.20
C GLY A 95 -1.89 -18.25 10.12
N GLY A 96 -2.19 -17.00 10.46
CA GLY A 96 -2.16 -15.87 9.54
C GLY A 96 -0.73 -15.42 9.20
N LYS A 97 -0.62 -14.60 8.15
CA LYS A 97 0.62 -13.94 7.72
C LYS A 97 0.42 -12.43 7.72
N ILE A 98 1.45 -11.67 8.17
CA ILE A 98 1.36 -10.23 8.32
C ILE A 98 2.66 -9.52 7.98
N ILE A 99 2.56 -8.39 7.25
CA ILE A 99 3.68 -7.51 6.91
C ILE A 99 3.32 -6.06 7.25
N PRO A 100 4.25 -5.22 7.74
CA PRO A 100 3.98 -3.81 7.97
C PRO A 100 4.08 -3.02 6.67
N GLN A 101 3.23 -1.99 6.49
CA GLN A 101 3.43 -0.99 5.46
C GLN A 101 4.29 0.15 6.03
N LEU A 102 5.55 0.23 5.62
CA LEU A 102 6.47 1.30 6.02
C LEU A 102 6.17 2.59 5.27
N TRP A 103 5.97 3.68 6.00
CA TRP A 103 5.37 4.89 5.46
C TRP A 103 6.06 6.17 5.94
N HIS A 104 6.08 7.16 5.05
CA HIS A 104 6.44 8.55 5.33
C HIS A 104 5.59 9.47 4.44
N VAL A 105 4.83 10.38 5.05
CA VAL A 105 3.88 11.24 4.31
C VAL A 105 4.55 12.32 3.46
N GLY A 106 5.81 12.64 3.71
CA GLY A 106 6.54 13.68 2.97
C GLY A 106 5.94 15.07 3.14
N THR A 107 5.84 15.82 2.05
CA THR A 107 5.24 17.16 2.01
C THR A 107 3.69 17.14 2.06
N ALA A 108 3.07 15.97 2.15
CA ALA A 108 1.64 15.87 2.47
C ALA A 108 1.34 16.20 3.96
N ARG A 109 2.36 16.17 4.83
CA ARG A 109 2.24 16.62 6.23
C ARG A 109 1.84 18.10 6.28
N LYS A 110 0.76 18.40 6.97
CA LYS A 110 0.29 19.78 7.18
C LYS A 110 1.07 20.42 8.34
N ILE A 111 1.47 21.69 8.19
CA ILE A 111 2.11 22.45 9.26
C ILE A 111 1.02 22.94 10.22
N GLY A 112 1.23 22.76 11.52
CA GLY A 112 0.35 23.29 12.57
C GLY A 112 -1.02 22.60 12.68
N ALA A 113 -1.16 21.37 12.15
CA ALA A 113 -2.38 20.61 12.35
C ALA A 113 -2.46 20.05 13.79
N ASP A 114 -3.69 19.92 14.30
CA ASP A 114 -3.93 19.35 15.61
C ASP A 114 -3.50 17.88 15.70
N ASN A 115 -3.11 17.44 16.89
CA ASN A 115 -2.72 16.06 17.17
C ASN A 115 -1.56 15.52 16.33
N GLN A 116 -0.65 16.38 15.84
CA GLN A 116 0.57 15.95 15.18
C GLN A 116 1.63 15.47 16.18
N PRO A 117 2.30 14.35 15.93
CA PRO A 117 3.54 14.05 16.63
C PRO A 117 4.61 15.04 16.19
N ASN A 118 5.48 15.47 17.10
CA ASN A 118 6.55 16.41 16.82
C ASN A 118 6.05 17.67 16.06
N PRO A 119 5.21 18.53 16.67
CA PRO A 119 4.58 19.66 15.97
C PRO A 119 5.58 20.65 15.37
N GLU A 120 6.80 20.71 15.90
CA GLU A 120 7.88 21.55 15.39
C GLU A 120 8.58 20.95 14.15
N ALA A 121 8.35 19.67 13.86
CA ALA A 121 8.97 19.03 12.69
C ALA A 121 8.29 19.50 11.40
N LEU A 122 9.06 20.13 10.54
CA LEU A 122 8.58 20.56 9.22
C LEU A 122 8.40 19.35 8.29
N PRO A 123 7.47 19.41 7.32
CA PRO A 123 7.36 18.41 6.27
C PRO A 123 8.67 18.35 5.47
N VAL A 124 8.93 17.23 4.83
CA VAL A 124 10.13 17.02 4.01
C VAL A 124 9.75 16.47 2.63
N GLY A 125 10.56 16.77 1.62
CA GLY A 125 10.32 16.23 0.28
C GLY A 125 11.41 16.62 -0.71
N PRO A 126 11.40 16.01 -1.93
CA PRO A 126 12.50 16.17 -2.88
C PRO A 126 12.81 17.62 -3.22
N SER A 127 11.79 18.45 -3.40
CA SER A 127 11.96 19.89 -3.72
C SER A 127 11.19 20.80 -2.76
N GLY A 128 10.67 20.26 -1.66
CA GLY A 128 9.87 21.02 -0.70
C GLY A 128 8.53 21.52 -1.26
N ILE A 129 8.04 20.88 -2.33
CA ILE A 129 6.77 21.21 -2.99
C ILE A 129 5.71 20.21 -2.52
N SER A 130 4.57 20.72 -2.05
CA SER A 130 3.44 19.90 -1.62
C SER A 130 2.74 19.24 -2.83
N PRO A 131 1.91 18.19 -2.61
CA PRO A 131 1.07 17.62 -3.67
C PRO A 131 0.15 18.67 -4.34
N ALA A 132 -0.23 19.73 -3.64
CA ALA A 132 -0.98 20.86 -4.22
C ALA A 132 -0.15 21.73 -5.19
N GLY A 133 1.19 21.57 -5.19
CA GLY A 133 2.10 22.33 -6.04
C GLY A 133 2.68 23.58 -5.37
N GLU A 134 2.50 23.73 -4.08
CA GLU A 134 2.98 24.88 -3.30
C GLU A 134 4.34 24.59 -2.69
N LYS A 135 5.28 25.56 -2.72
CA LYS A 135 6.54 25.48 -1.98
C LYS A 135 6.23 25.66 -0.49
N VAL A 136 6.45 24.62 0.30
CA VAL A 136 6.13 24.61 1.75
C VAL A 136 7.38 24.56 2.64
N VAL A 137 8.47 24.01 2.14
CA VAL A 137 9.77 23.90 2.86
C VAL A 137 10.93 23.93 1.88
N GLU A 138 12.17 23.93 2.40
CA GLU A 138 13.34 23.73 1.57
C GLU A 138 13.46 22.28 1.05
N PRO A 139 14.12 22.05 -0.09
CA PRO A 139 14.41 20.71 -0.58
C PRO A 139 15.24 19.91 0.42
N LEU A 140 14.98 18.60 0.52
CA LEU A 140 15.88 17.69 1.22
C LEU A 140 17.31 17.79 0.68
N THR A 141 18.28 17.86 1.58
CA THR A 141 19.70 17.67 1.26
C THR A 141 19.99 16.19 0.99
N GLU A 142 21.12 15.88 0.35
CA GLU A 142 21.54 14.48 0.14
C GLU A 142 21.80 13.76 1.48
N ALA A 143 22.27 14.47 2.51
CA ALA A 143 22.46 13.90 3.84
C ALA A 143 21.12 13.50 4.50
N GLU A 144 20.11 14.36 4.46
CA GLU A 144 18.77 14.05 4.97
C GLU A 144 18.12 12.93 4.17
N ILE A 145 18.34 12.84 2.86
CA ILE A 145 17.90 11.72 2.03
C ILE A 145 18.53 10.40 2.54
N ALA A 146 19.84 10.41 2.80
CA ALA A 146 20.56 9.25 3.32
C ALA A 146 20.05 8.82 4.72
N ASP A 147 19.71 9.77 5.60
CA ASP A 147 19.13 9.49 6.91
C ASP A 147 17.75 8.82 6.78
N ILE A 148 16.90 9.29 5.86
CA ILE A 148 15.58 8.68 5.60
C ILE A 148 15.74 7.26 5.03
N ILE A 149 16.68 7.04 4.10
CA ILE A 149 16.99 5.70 3.58
C ILE A 149 17.41 4.76 4.70
N SER A 150 18.25 5.24 5.62
CA SER A 150 18.69 4.49 6.79
C SER A 150 17.53 4.16 7.72
N ALA A 151 16.57 5.07 7.90
CA ALA A 151 15.37 4.85 8.71
C ALA A 151 14.47 3.75 8.12
N TYR A 152 14.30 3.69 6.79
CA TYR A 152 13.60 2.58 6.12
C TYR A 152 14.33 1.25 6.30
N ALA A 153 15.65 1.23 6.15
CA ALA A 153 16.45 0.01 6.34
C ALA A 153 16.36 -0.50 7.78
N GLN A 154 16.42 0.40 8.78
CA GLN A 154 16.25 0.05 10.19
C GLN A 154 14.85 -0.51 10.45
N ALA A 155 13.80 0.12 9.90
CA ALA A 155 12.44 -0.39 10.03
C ALA A 155 12.28 -1.78 9.42
N ALA A 156 12.91 -2.05 8.28
CA ALA A 156 12.93 -3.38 7.66
C ALA A 156 13.62 -4.43 8.57
N ALA A 157 14.77 -4.10 9.13
CA ALA A 157 15.47 -4.96 10.09
C ALA A 157 14.63 -5.23 11.35
N ASP A 158 13.94 -4.19 11.86
CA ASP A 158 13.04 -4.32 13.00
C ASP A 158 11.83 -5.19 12.68
N ALA A 159 11.27 -5.10 11.47
CA ALA A 159 10.19 -6.00 11.03
C ALA A 159 10.61 -7.47 11.09
N GLN A 160 11.78 -7.79 10.55
CA GLN A 160 12.33 -9.15 10.62
C GLN A 160 12.57 -9.59 12.06
N ARG A 161 13.13 -8.73 12.90
CA ARG A 161 13.42 -9.01 14.32
C ARG A 161 12.15 -9.22 15.14
N VAL A 162 11.10 -8.48 14.85
CA VAL A 162 9.78 -8.57 15.54
C VAL A 162 9.01 -9.82 15.10
N GLY A 163 9.36 -10.41 13.95
CA GLY A 163 8.78 -11.65 13.46
C GLY A 163 7.74 -11.50 12.35
N PHE A 164 7.68 -10.33 11.70
CA PHE A 164 6.85 -10.15 10.51
C PHE A 164 7.29 -11.06 9.35
N ASP A 165 6.38 -11.35 8.43
CA ASP A 165 6.61 -12.25 7.28
C ASP A 165 7.21 -11.54 6.04
N GLY A 166 7.49 -10.24 6.12
CA GLY A 166 8.02 -9.38 5.08
C GLY A 166 7.77 -7.92 5.41
N ILE A 167 7.95 -7.03 4.44
CA ILE A 167 7.58 -5.62 4.51
C ILE A 167 6.89 -5.16 3.25
N GLU A 168 6.07 -4.10 3.34
CA GLU A 168 5.64 -3.32 2.19
C GLU A 168 6.19 -1.90 2.30
N LEU A 169 6.77 -1.39 1.21
CA LEU A 169 7.21 0.00 1.06
C LEU A 169 6.09 0.81 0.39
N HIS A 170 5.65 1.89 1.03
CA HIS A 170 4.59 2.75 0.50
C HIS A 170 5.17 3.76 -0.50
N GLY A 171 5.20 3.40 -1.78
CA GLY A 171 5.68 4.25 -2.89
C GLY A 171 4.55 4.79 -3.78
N ALA A 172 3.39 5.13 -3.20
CA ALA A 172 2.17 5.49 -3.91
C ALA A 172 1.51 6.76 -3.37
N HIS A 173 0.48 7.23 -4.07
CA HIS A 173 -0.54 8.19 -3.61
C HIS A 173 -0.03 9.61 -3.33
N GLY A 174 1.17 9.99 -3.79
CA GLY A 174 1.75 11.31 -3.54
C GLY A 174 2.43 11.46 -2.18
N TYR A 175 2.77 10.34 -1.50
CA TYR A 175 3.59 10.34 -0.29
C TYR A 175 5.09 10.33 -0.62
N LEU A 176 5.97 10.37 0.37
CA LEU A 176 7.38 10.71 0.18
C LEU A 176 8.08 9.99 -0.97
N ILE A 177 8.02 8.66 -1.04
CA ILE A 177 8.69 7.92 -2.14
C ILE A 177 8.08 8.31 -3.49
N ASP A 178 6.76 8.41 -3.57
CA ASP A 178 6.05 8.81 -4.78
C ASP A 178 6.31 10.28 -5.17
N GLN A 179 6.54 11.18 -4.19
CA GLN A 179 6.93 12.57 -4.45
C GLN A 179 8.26 12.67 -5.19
N PHE A 180 9.17 11.70 -5.00
CA PHE A 180 10.39 11.64 -5.80
C PHE A 180 10.11 11.25 -7.25
N PHE A 181 9.13 10.40 -7.53
CA PHE A 181 8.76 10.00 -8.89
C PHE A 181 8.04 11.12 -9.66
N TRP A 182 7.22 11.89 -8.95
CA TRP A 182 6.31 12.85 -9.56
C TRP A 182 7.03 14.15 -9.91
N ASP A 183 7.03 14.51 -11.17
CA ASP A 183 7.73 15.71 -11.67
C ASP A 183 7.15 17.02 -11.13
N LYS A 184 5.88 17.05 -10.71
CA LYS A 184 5.26 18.20 -10.05
C LYS A 184 5.91 18.50 -8.70
N THR A 185 6.25 17.48 -7.93
CA THR A 185 6.85 17.61 -6.59
C THR A 185 8.38 17.47 -6.58
N ASN A 186 8.97 16.92 -7.66
CA ASN A 186 10.42 16.75 -7.79
C ASN A 186 10.97 17.60 -8.94
N LYS A 187 11.53 18.75 -8.59
CA LYS A 187 12.22 19.70 -9.50
C LYS A 187 13.74 19.71 -9.28
N ARG A 188 14.29 18.64 -8.71
CA ARG A 188 15.74 18.53 -8.46
C ARG A 188 16.51 18.41 -9.76
N THR A 189 17.74 18.97 -9.73
CA THR A 189 18.70 18.91 -10.84
C THR A 189 19.92 18.05 -10.52
N ASP A 190 19.98 17.49 -9.31
CA ASP A 190 20.99 16.54 -8.88
C ASP A 190 20.60 15.08 -9.24
N GLN A 191 21.34 14.13 -8.66
CA GLN A 191 21.16 12.70 -8.92
C GLN A 191 19.77 12.13 -8.58
N TYR A 192 18.92 12.82 -7.81
CA TYR A 192 17.57 12.42 -7.44
C TYR A 192 16.48 13.07 -8.29
N GLY A 193 16.83 13.93 -9.25
CA GLY A 193 15.94 14.61 -10.18
C GLY A 193 16.04 14.08 -11.60
N GLY A 194 15.56 14.87 -12.58
CA GLY A 194 15.65 14.57 -14.01
C GLY A 194 14.45 13.82 -14.59
N ASN A 195 14.67 12.89 -15.51
CA ASN A 195 13.61 12.11 -16.16
C ASN A 195 13.01 11.04 -15.23
N LEU A 196 11.97 10.35 -15.67
CA LEU A 196 11.25 9.36 -14.86
C LEU A 196 12.17 8.26 -14.31
N VAL A 197 13.12 7.77 -15.11
CA VAL A 197 14.08 6.73 -14.68
C VAL A 197 15.02 7.27 -13.59
N GLN A 198 15.56 8.46 -13.78
CA GLN A 198 16.45 9.09 -12.80
C GLN A 198 15.73 9.36 -11.48
N ARG A 199 14.47 9.77 -11.52
CA ARG A 199 13.63 9.99 -10.32
C ARG A 199 13.29 8.71 -9.54
N THR A 200 13.54 7.51 -10.09
CA THR A 200 13.41 6.25 -9.31
C THR A 200 14.53 6.05 -8.30
N ARG A 201 15.61 6.78 -8.38
CA ARG A 201 16.84 6.58 -7.59
C ARG A 201 16.57 6.46 -6.09
N PHE A 202 15.80 7.37 -5.52
CA PHE A 202 15.48 7.31 -4.09
C PHE A 202 14.82 5.99 -3.69
N ALA A 203 13.81 5.54 -4.45
CA ALA A 203 13.16 4.25 -4.18
C ALA A 203 14.10 3.06 -4.37
N VAL A 204 14.96 3.10 -5.39
CA VAL A 204 15.99 2.08 -5.63
C VAL A 204 16.91 1.97 -4.40
N GLU A 205 17.44 3.09 -3.91
CA GLU A 205 18.32 3.11 -2.75
C GLU A 205 17.61 2.66 -1.47
N VAL A 206 16.32 2.99 -1.28
CA VAL A 206 15.49 2.47 -0.17
C VAL A 206 15.35 0.94 -0.26
N ILE A 207 14.97 0.41 -1.44
CA ILE A 207 14.81 -1.04 -1.66
C ILE A 207 16.14 -1.77 -1.40
N GLU A 208 17.24 -1.28 -1.96
CA GLU A 208 18.57 -1.86 -1.77
C GLU A 208 19.03 -1.82 -0.31
N ALA A 209 18.77 -0.72 0.39
CA ALA A 209 19.11 -0.59 1.80
C ALA A 209 18.29 -1.55 2.67
N CYS A 210 16.98 -1.66 2.43
CA CYS A 210 16.12 -2.66 3.07
C CYS A 210 16.61 -4.08 2.76
N ARG A 211 16.91 -4.39 1.49
CA ARG A 211 17.41 -5.71 1.07
C ARG A 211 18.73 -6.07 1.76
N ARG A 212 19.66 -5.13 1.87
CA ARG A 212 20.90 -5.35 2.63
C ARG A 212 20.64 -5.62 4.11
N ALA A 213 19.67 -4.94 4.70
CA ALA A 213 19.34 -5.07 6.12
C ALA A 213 18.68 -6.43 6.46
N VAL A 214 17.84 -6.96 5.56
CA VAL A 214 17.04 -8.18 5.84
C VAL A 214 17.56 -9.44 5.12
N GLY A 215 18.56 -9.29 4.24
CA GLY A 215 19.10 -10.40 3.45
C GLY A 215 18.18 -10.83 2.29
N PRO A 216 18.56 -11.88 1.53
CA PRO A 216 17.91 -12.25 0.28
C PRO A 216 16.54 -12.92 0.45
N ASN A 217 16.22 -13.38 1.66
CA ASN A 217 15.10 -14.30 1.90
C ASN A 217 13.87 -13.64 2.53
N PHE A 218 13.95 -12.36 2.95
CA PHE A 218 12.83 -11.65 3.56
C PHE A 218 12.03 -10.92 2.50
N PRO A 219 10.73 -11.17 2.33
CA PRO A 219 9.93 -10.57 1.26
C PRO A 219 9.85 -9.05 1.35
N ILE A 220 10.09 -8.37 0.23
CA ILE A 220 9.91 -6.93 0.07
C ILE A 220 8.83 -6.69 -0.99
N VAL A 221 7.71 -6.13 -0.58
CA VAL A 221 6.62 -5.68 -1.44
C VAL A 221 6.78 -4.18 -1.70
N PHE A 222 6.52 -3.73 -2.91
CA PHE A 222 6.52 -2.32 -3.26
C PHE A 222 5.16 -1.88 -3.77
N ARG A 223 4.49 -0.99 -3.03
CA ARG A 223 3.21 -0.43 -3.46
C ARG A 223 3.43 0.84 -4.25
N PHE A 224 2.86 0.90 -5.45
CA PHE A 224 2.87 2.10 -6.29
C PHE A 224 1.50 2.37 -6.90
N SER A 225 1.30 3.60 -7.40
CA SER A 225 0.09 4.01 -8.10
C SER A 225 0.44 4.89 -9.28
N GLN A 226 -0.40 4.87 -10.31
CA GLN A 226 -0.35 5.87 -11.37
C GLN A 226 -0.85 7.22 -10.82
N TRP A 227 -2.02 7.21 -10.19
CA TRP A 227 -2.70 8.38 -9.63
C TRP A 227 -2.07 8.87 -8.32
N LYS A 228 -2.34 10.14 -7.99
CA LYS A 228 -1.93 10.78 -6.74
C LYS A 228 -3.17 11.23 -5.96
N MET A 229 -3.07 11.27 -4.63
CA MET A 229 -4.16 11.75 -3.78
C MET A 229 -4.51 13.21 -4.15
N TYR A 230 -5.81 13.48 -4.32
CA TYR A 230 -6.36 14.74 -4.84
C TYR A 230 -6.03 15.06 -6.32
N HIS A 231 -5.25 14.19 -7.00
CA HIS A 231 -4.89 14.32 -8.43
C HIS A 231 -5.09 12.95 -9.11
N TYR A 232 -6.35 12.55 -9.21
CA TYR A 232 -6.73 11.20 -9.61
C TYR A 232 -6.57 10.94 -11.12
N GLU A 233 -6.45 12.00 -11.92
CA GLU A 233 -6.22 11.92 -13.37
C GLU A 233 -4.71 11.91 -13.72
N GLU A 234 -3.85 12.14 -12.72
CA GLU A 234 -2.40 12.07 -12.95
C GLU A 234 -1.97 10.64 -13.28
N LYS A 235 -0.99 10.55 -14.17
CA LYS A 235 -0.34 9.29 -14.51
C LYS A 235 1.17 9.41 -14.36
N LEU A 236 1.76 8.47 -13.65
CA LEU A 236 3.20 8.33 -13.49
C LEU A 236 3.87 7.93 -14.82
N ALA A 237 3.23 7.03 -15.57
CA ALA A 237 3.65 6.56 -16.89
C ALA A 237 2.45 6.65 -17.85
N GLN A 238 2.66 7.27 -19.02
CA GLN A 238 1.62 7.47 -20.02
C GLN A 238 1.52 6.30 -21.00
N THR A 239 2.58 5.50 -21.12
CA THR A 239 2.69 4.38 -22.05
C THR A 239 3.24 3.14 -21.35
N PRO A 240 3.00 1.94 -21.91
CA PRO A 240 3.63 0.71 -21.42
C PRO A 240 5.16 0.77 -21.37
N GLN A 241 5.79 1.47 -22.32
CA GLN A 241 7.24 1.65 -22.38
C GLN A 241 7.75 2.52 -21.23
N GLU A 242 7.05 3.59 -20.90
CA GLU A 242 7.37 4.42 -19.73
C GLU A 242 7.17 3.64 -18.42
N LEU A 243 6.12 2.81 -18.34
CA LEU A 243 5.90 1.93 -17.19
C LEU A 243 7.05 0.91 -17.05
N GLU A 244 7.53 0.32 -18.14
CA GLU A 244 8.70 -0.57 -18.14
C GLU A 244 9.95 0.15 -17.65
N GLN A 245 10.20 1.37 -18.15
CA GLN A 245 11.33 2.19 -17.73
C GLN A 245 11.28 2.52 -16.22
N PHE A 246 10.10 2.75 -15.67
CA PHE A 246 9.89 2.99 -14.26
C PHE A 246 10.10 1.72 -13.40
N LEU A 247 9.54 0.58 -13.81
CA LEU A 247 9.56 -0.66 -13.02
C LEU A 247 10.93 -1.36 -13.04
N THR A 248 11.65 -1.28 -14.15
CA THR A 248 12.92 -2.01 -14.33
C THR A 248 13.98 -1.70 -13.28
N PRO A 249 14.26 -0.45 -12.89
CA PRO A 249 15.19 -0.13 -11.82
C PRO A 249 14.78 -0.73 -10.46
N LEU A 250 13.48 -0.72 -10.15
CA LEU A 250 12.95 -1.25 -8.89
C LEU A 250 13.12 -2.77 -8.82
N VAL A 251 12.89 -3.48 -9.92
CA VAL A 251 13.14 -4.94 -10.01
C VAL A 251 14.62 -5.24 -9.76
N LYS A 252 15.53 -4.47 -10.38
CA LYS A 252 16.98 -4.65 -10.22
C LYS A 252 17.46 -4.37 -8.80
N ALA A 253 16.80 -3.48 -8.08
CA ALA A 253 17.08 -3.16 -6.68
C ALA A 253 16.74 -4.31 -5.71
N GLY A 254 16.03 -5.35 -6.17
CA GLY A 254 15.81 -6.56 -5.39
C GLY A 254 14.45 -6.67 -4.69
N LEU A 255 13.41 -5.99 -5.20
CA LEU A 255 12.04 -6.21 -4.72
C LEU A 255 11.48 -7.55 -5.20
N ASP A 256 10.53 -8.12 -4.46
CA ASP A 256 9.94 -9.43 -4.73
C ASP A 256 8.56 -9.35 -5.36
N VAL A 257 7.70 -8.42 -4.91
CA VAL A 257 6.29 -8.34 -5.29
C VAL A 257 5.90 -6.88 -5.53
N PHE A 258 5.12 -6.61 -6.56
CA PHE A 258 4.47 -5.30 -6.76
C PHE A 258 3.05 -5.32 -6.21
N HIS A 259 2.66 -4.26 -5.49
CA HIS A 259 1.29 -3.99 -5.10
C HIS A 259 0.76 -2.82 -5.93
N CYS A 260 -0.05 -3.13 -6.94
CA CYS A 260 -0.52 -2.18 -7.94
C CYS A 260 -1.78 -1.49 -7.46
N SER A 261 -1.64 -0.27 -6.93
CA SER A 261 -2.77 0.47 -6.35
C SER A 261 -3.60 1.16 -7.43
N SER A 262 -4.64 0.46 -7.90
CA SER A 262 -5.69 1.03 -8.75
C SER A 262 -6.84 1.58 -7.90
N ARG A 263 -7.64 2.48 -8.48
CA ARG A 263 -8.92 2.91 -7.89
C ARG A 263 -10.01 1.90 -8.22
N ARG A 264 -9.98 1.36 -9.43
CA ARG A 264 -10.87 0.34 -9.98
C ARG A 264 -10.06 -0.73 -10.71
N PHE A 265 -10.07 -1.96 -10.22
CA PHE A 265 -9.25 -3.04 -10.77
C PHE A 265 -9.67 -3.45 -12.19
N TRP A 266 -10.88 -3.08 -12.61
CA TRP A 266 -11.46 -3.43 -13.91
C TRP A 266 -11.18 -2.42 -15.02
N GLU A 267 -10.61 -1.25 -14.69
CA GLU A 267 -10.27 -0.24 -15.69
C GLU A 267 -8.96 -0.59 -16.40
N PRO A 268 -8.95 -0.55 -17.75
CA PRO A 268 -7.72 -0.65 -18.52
C PRO A 268 -6.74 0.47 -18.16
N GLU A 269 -5.44 0.15 -18.14
CA GLU A 269 -4.43 1.16 -17.80
C GLU A 269 -4.06 2.03 -18.99
N PHE A 270 -3.91 1.43 -20.17
CA PHE A 270 -3.50 2.13 -21.40
C PHE A 270 -4.51 1.94 -22.51
N GLU A 271 -4.66 2.96 -23.37
CA GLU A 271 -5.52 2.92 -24.54
C GLU A 271 -5.16 1.77 -25.47
N GLY A 272 -6.17 1.13 -26.05
CA GLY A 272 -5.98 -0.02 -26.96
C GLY A 272 -5.64 -1.34 -26.28
N SER A 273 -5.78 -1.43 -24.96
CA SER A 273 -5.54 -2.66 -24.18
C SER A 273 -6.61 -2.84 -23.12
N ASP A 274 -7.00 -4.09 -22.84
CA ASP A 274 -7.91 -4.44 -21.75
C ASP A 274 -7.17 -4.72 -20.41
N LEU A 275 -5.84 -4.67 -20.41
CA LEU A 275 -5.03 -4.96 -19.24
C LEU A 275 -5.01 -3.79 -18.27
N ASN A 276 -5.30 -4.08 -16.99
CA ASN A 276 -5.16 -3.13 -15.90
C ASN A 276 -3.69 -2.94 -15.47
N LEU A 277 -3.45 -2.07 -14.49
CA LEU A 277 -2.10 -1.78 -13.98
C LEU A 277 -1.36 -3.04 -13.48
N ALA A 278 -2.05 -3.95 -12.76
CA ALA A 278 -1.45 -5.17 -12.24
C ALA A 278 -1.03 -6.12 -13.38
N ALA A 279 -1.91 -6.33 -14.35
CA ALA A 279 -1.64 -7.18 -15.50
C ALA A 279 -0.47 -6.65 -16.35
N TRP A 280 -0.41 -5.33 -16.58
CA TRP A 280 0.73 -4.70 -17.27
C TRP A 280 2.03 -4.85 -16.46
N THR A 281 1.98 -4.62 -15.15
CA THR A 281 3.16 -4.77 -14.29
C THR A 281 3.69 -6.20 -14.35
N LYS A 282 2.82 -7.20 -14.25
CA LYS A 282 3.21 -8.60 -14.34
C LYS A 282 3.80 -8.95 -15.73
N LYS A 283 3.13 -8.51 -16.79
CA LYS A 283 3.58 -8.71 -18.17
C LYS A 283 4.98 -8.14 -18.43
N ILE A 284 5.24 -6.94 -17.91
CA ILE A 284 6.53 -6.24 -18.06
C ILE A 284 7.63 -6.88 -17.24
N THR A 285 7.35 -7.19 -15.97
CA THR A 285 8.39 -7.52 -14.99
C THR A 285 8.57 -9.01 -14.74
N GLY A 286 7.56 -9.83 -15.06
CA GLY A 286 7.50 -11.24 -14.65
C GLY A 286 7.43 -11.46 -13.13
N LYS A 287 7.33 -10.39 -12.34
CA LYS A 287 7.21 -10.47 -10.88
C LYS A 287 5.78 -10.75 -10.46
N PRO A 288 5.58 -11.40 -9.30
CA PRO A 288 4.26 -11.48 -8.69
C PRO A 288 3.65 -10.11 -8.47
N VAL A 289 2.33 -10.03 -8.63
CA VAL A 289 1.57 -8.79 -8.45
C VAL A 289 0.37 -8.98 -7.53
N ILE A 290 0.11 -7.96 -6.72
CA ILE A 290 -1.10 -7.79 -5.95
C ILE A 290 -1.97 -6.77 -6.67
N THR A 291 -3.18 -7.14 -7.08
CA THR A 291 -4.18 -6.21 -7.62
C THR A 291 -5.06 -5.67 -6.49
N VAL A 292 -5.45 -4.41 -6.56
CA VAL A 292 -6.37 -3.76 -5.63
C VAL A 292 -7.16 -2.66 -6.34
N GLY A 293 -8.39 -2.42 -5.88
CA GLY A 293 -9.22 -1.30 -6.36
C GLY A 293 -10.71 -1.63 -6.32
N SER A 294 -11.42 -1.16 -5.32
CA SER A 294 -12.88 -1.31 -5.14
C SER A 294 -13.43 -2.75 -5.15
N ILE A 295 -12.60 -3.73 -4.75
CA ILE A 295 -12.99 -5.14 -4.69
C ILE A 295 -13.98 -5.37 -3.56
N GLY A 296 -15.10 -6.06 -3.85
CA GLY A 296 -16.15 -6.36 -2.89
C GLY A 296 -17.01 -5.15 -2.49
N LEU A 297 -17.02 -4.10 -3.29
CA LEU A 297 -17.78 -2.88 -3.03
C LEU A 297 -18.86 -2.67 -4.10
N GLU A 298 -20.08 -2.32 -3.66
CA GLU A 298 -21.18 -1.94 -4.55
C GLU A 298 -20.88 -0.63 -5.28
N LYS A 299 -20.25 0.31 -4.58
CA LYS A 299 -19.88 1.61 -5.12
C LYS A 299 -18.36 1.76 -5.17
N ALA A 300 -17.84 2.14 -6.33
CA ALA A 300 -16.45 2.53 -6.45
C ALA A 300 -16.16 3.72 -5.52
N PHE A 301 -14.89 3.84 -5.07
CA PHE A 301 -14.48 5.02 -4.34
C PHE A 301 -14.62 6.26 -5.24
N LEU A 302 -15.46 7.20 -4.81
CA LEU A 302 -15.55 8.53 -5.41
C LEU A 302 -14.76 9.50 -4.54
N SER A 303 -13.88 10.26 -5.16
CA SER A 303 -13.31 11.45 -4.53
C SER A 303 -14.44 12.48 -4.28
N ASP A 304 -14.21 13.39 -3.32
CA ASP A 304 -15.16 14.50 -3.11
C ASP A 304 -15.32 15.37 -4.36
N PHE A 305 -14.29 15.45 -5.20
CA PHE A 305 -14.35 16.12 -6.51
C PHE A 305 -15.32 15.40 -7.47
N GLU A 306 -15.30 14.09 -7.55
CA GLU A 306 -16.21 13.31 -8.41
C GLU A 306 -17.64 13.33 -7.86
N LYS A 307 -17.82 13.29 -6.52
CA LYS A 307 -19.12 13.45 -5.86
C LYS A 307 -19.75 14.82 -6.19
N ASN A 308 -18.94 15.89 -6.15
CA ASN A 308 -19.40 17.25 -6.40
C ASN A 308 -19.68 17.54 -7.88
N ASN A 309 -19.06 16.81 -8.81
CA ASN A 309 -19.24 17.00 -10.26
C ASN A 309 -20.27 16.05 -10.89
N ASN A 310 -21.14 15.39 -10.10
CA ASN A 310 -22.16 14.46 -10.60
C ASN A 310 -21.62 13.43 -11.62
N ARG A 311 -20.37 13.03 -11.53
CA ARG A 311 -19.90 11.88 -12.29
C ARG A 311 -20.69 10.68 -11.80
N GLN A 312 -21.67 10.26 -12.61
CA GLN A 312 -22.49 9.08 -12.33
C GLN A 312 -21.54 7.92 -12.06
N THR A 313 -21.62 7.38 -10.85
CA THR A 313 -21.19 6.02 -10.61
C THR A 313 -21.99 5.16 -11.57
N ASP A 314 -21.34 4.20 -12.18
CA ASP A 314 -22.02 3.11 -12.85
C ASP A 314 -22.86 2.40 -11.76
N GLU A 315 -24.11 2.88 -11.58
CA GLU A 315 -25.01 2.47 -10.49
C GLU A 315 -25.43 1.00 -10.60
N SER A 316 -25.04 0.34 -11.69
CA SER A 316 -25.42 -1.05 -12.01
C SER A 316 -24.34 -2.08 -11.68
N SER A 317 -23.25 -1.75 -11.00
CA SER A 317 -22.22 -2.74 -10.71
C SER A 317 -22.63 -3.66 -9.56
N ASN A 318 -23.31 -4.74 -9.89
CA ASN A 318 -23.50 -5.88 -9.01
C ASN A 318 -22.13 -6.38 -8.54
N VAL A 319 -21.92 -6.48 -7.22
CA VAL A 319 -20.69 -7.00 -6.59
C VAL A 319 -20.30 -8.35 -7.19
N GLU A 320 -21.27 -9.21 -7.47
CA GLU A 320 -21.07 -10.52 -8.07
C GLU A 320 -20.43 -10.43 -9.46
N ALA A 321 -20.95 -9.58 -10.35
CA ALA A 321 -20.39 -9.39 -11.68
C ALA A 321 -18.95 -8.84 -11.63
N ARG A 322 -18.62 -7.97 -10.67
CA ARG A 322 -17.26 -7.49 -10.45
C ARG A 322 -16.34 -8.58 -9.92
N LEU A 323 -16.83 -9.41 -9.03
CA LEU A 323 -16.06 -10.57 -8.54
C LEU A 323 -15.84 -11.59 -9.66
N GLU A 324 -16.80 -11.84 -10.56
CA GLU A 324 -16.61 -12.68 -11.75
C GLU A 324 -15.52 -12.11 -12.68
N GLN A 325 -15.53 -10.81 -12.92
CA GLN A 325 -14.50 -10.15 -13.71
C GLN A 325 -13.10 -10.30 -13.07
N LEU A 326 -13.01 -10.15 -11.73
CA LEU A 326 -11.78 -10.37 -10.98
C LEU A 326 -11.30 -11.83 -11.12
N MET A 327 -12.21 -12.79 -10.98
CA MET A 327 -11.87 -14.21 -11.14
C MET A 327 -11.32 -14.49 -12.53
N GLY A 328 -11.90 -13.91 -13.58
CA GLY A 328 -11.36 -13.99 -14.92
C GLY A 328 -9.94 -13.45 -15.05
N GLN A 329 -9.58 -12.38 -14.37
CA GLN A 329 -8.20 -11.86 -14.34
C GLN A 329 -7.24 -12.83 -13.63
N VAL A 330 -7.67 -13.42 -12.51
CA VAL A 330 -6.86 -14.42 -11.78
C VAL A 330 -6.68 -15.70 -12.62
N GLU A 331 -7.72 -16.16 -13.33
CA GLU A 331 -7.67 -17.33 -14.24
C GLU A 331 -6.72 -17.11 -15.41
N ARG A 332 -6.68 -15.89 -15.95
CA ARG A 332 -5.72 -15.52 -17.02
C ARG A 332 -4.32 -15.19 -16.50
N GLU A 333 -4.09 -15.40 -15.19
CA GLU A 333 -2.82 -15.09 -14.52
C GLU A 333 -2.40 -13.60 -14.62
N GLU A 334 -3.35 -12.70 -14.78
CA GLU A 334 -3.13 -11.24 -14.81
C GLU A 334 -2.85 -10.66 -13.43
N ALA A 335 -3.26 -11.36 -12.37
CA ALA A 335 -2.94 -11.06 -10.98
C ALA A 335 -2.65 -12.34 -10.21
N ASP A 336 -1.69 -12.28 -9.28
CA ASP A 336 -1.33 -13.41 -8.40
C ASP A 336 -2.06 -13.38 -7.08
N LEU A 337 -2.20 -12.18 -6.54
CA LEU A 337 -2.82 -11.90 -5.24
C LEU A 337 -3.86 -10.78 -5.39
N VAL A 338 -4.87 -10.82 -4.54
CA VAL A 338 -6.02 -9.92 -4.57
C VAL A 338 -6.15 -9.20 -3.23
N ALA A 339 -5.90 -7.89 -3.21
CA ALA A 339 -6.00 -7.11 -1.98
C ALA A 339 -7.38 -6.47 -1.83
N VAL A 340 -8.03 -6.76 -0.71
CA VAL A 340 -9.35 -6.26 -0.33
C VAL A 340 -9.19 -5.21 0.76
N GLY A 341 -9.77 -4.05 0.55
CA GLY A 341 -9.72 -2.92 1.49
C GLY A 341 -11.01 -2.80 2.30
N ARG A 342 -11.81 -1.79 2.00
CA ARG A 342 -12.99 -1.36 2.76
C ARG A 342 -14.01 -2.47 3.05
N ALA A 343 -14.16 -3.45 2.16
CA ALA A 343 -15.02 -4.59 2.43
C ALA A 343 -14.55 -5.38 3.67
N LEU A 344 -13.24 -5.55 3.86
CA LEU A 344 -12.67 -6.18 5.07
C LEU A 344 -12.71 -5.29 6.32
N LEU A 345 -12.96 -3.97 6.20
CA LEU A 345 -13.20 -3.13 7.39
C LEU A 345 -14.54 -3.47 8.03
N VAL A 346 -15.58 -3.53 7.21
CA VAL A 346 -16.96 -3.74 7.68
C VAL A 346 -17.24 -5.22 7.94
N ASP A 347 -16.67 -6.11 7.15
CA ASP A 347 -16.91 -7.55 7.23
C ASP A 347 -15.59 -8.33 7.38
N PRO A 348 -15.15 -8.61 8.62
CA PRO A 348 -13.97 -9.44 8.85
C PRO A 348 -14.06 -10.83 8.23
N ALA A 349 -15.28 -11.36 8.06
CA ALA A 349 -15.56 -12.67 7.48
C ALA A 349 -15.69 -12.67 5.95
N PHE A 350 -15.42 -11.54 5.28
CA PHE A 350 -15.52 -11.41 3.83
C PHE A 350 -14.88 -12.57 3.06
N ALA A 351 -13.65 -12.95 3.44
CA ALA A 351 -12.93 -14.00 2.73
C ALA A 351 -13.57 -15.40 2.96
N VAL A 352 -14.05 -15.70 4.17
CA VAL A 352 -14.77 -16.95 4.45
C VAL A 352 -16.08 -17.00 3.68
N LYS A 353 -16.87 -15.91 3.69
CA LYS A 353 -18.11 -15.82 2.92
C LYS A 353 -17.90 -16.01 1.42
N LEU A 354 -16.82 -15.41 0.88
CA LEU A 354 -16.44 -15.62 -0.51
C LEU A 354 -16.05 -17.08 -0.79
N ARG A 355 -15.32 -17.74 0.11
CA ARG A 355 -14.94 -19.15 0.01
C ARG A 355 -16.16 -20.06 0.01
N ASP A 356 -17.09 -19.80 0.92
CA ASP A 356 -18.24 -20.64 1.18
C ASP A 356 -19.45 -20.28 0.27
N GLN A 357 -19.24 -19.42 -0.74
CA GLN A 357 -20.23 -18.96 -1.72
C GLN A 357 -21.43 -18.21 -1.10
N GLN A 358 -21.22 -17.57 0.05
CA GLN A 358 -22.23 -16.79 0.80
C GLN A 358 -22.16 -15.29 0.44
N ILE A 359 -22.15 -14.97 -0.84
CA ILE A 359 -21.90 -13.59 -1.33
C ILE A 359 -23.00 -12.62 -0.86
N GLU A 360 -24.24 -13.07 -0.80
CA GLU A 360 -25.41 -12.30 -0.32
C GLU A 360 -25.34 -11.96 1.18
N GLU A 361 -24.50 -12.66 1.95
CA GLU A 361 -24.27 -12.39 3.36
C GLU A 361 -23.14 -11.36 3.60
N ILE A 362 -22.42 -10.93 2.55
CA ILE A 362 -21.37 -9.91 2.66
C ILE A 362 -22.00 -8.60 3.11
N ILE A 363 -21.46 -8.03 4.20
CA ILE A 363 -21.97 -6.79 4.77
C ILE A 363 -21.55 -5.61 3.88
N PRO A 364 -22.50 -4.80 3.37
CA PRO A 364 -22.18 -3.61 2.58
C PRO A 364 -21.35 -2.59 3.36
N TYR A 365 -20.43 -1.94 2.67
CA TYR A 365 -19.58 -0.93 3.30
C TYR A 365 -20.38 0.30 3.76
N SER A 366 -20.08 0.77 4.98
CA SER A 366 -20.56 2.02 5.55
C SER A 366 -19.41 2.75 6.24
N ASP A 367 -19.35 4.08 6.15
CA ASP A 367 -18.33 4.91 6.80
C ASP A 367 -18.38 4.83 8.35
N GLU A 368 -19.48 4.34 8.95
CA GLU A 368 -19.59 4.14 10.39
C GLU A 368 -18.50 3.18 10.93
N VAL A 369 -18.05 2.21 10.12
CA VAL A 369 -16.98 1.29 10.49
C VAL A 369 -15.64 1.99 10.76
N LEU A 370 -15.44 3.20 10.24
CA LEU A 370 -14.22 3.98 10.47
C LEU A 370 -14.05 4.41 11.92
N LYS A 371 -15.14 4.43 12.69
CA LYS A 371 -15.18 4.86 14.11
C LYS A 371 -14.78 3.75 15.10
N THR A 372 -14.62 2.51 14.63
CA THR A 372 -14.37 1.33 15.48
C THR A 372 -13.32 0.41 14.89
N LEU A 373 -12.76 -0.48 15.70
CA LEU A 373 -11.91 -1.61 15.29
C LEU A 373 -12.73 -2.93 15.38
N ASN A 374 -13.62 -3.13 14.43
CA ASN A 374 -14.39 -4.37 14.35
C ASN A 374 -13.55 -5.55 13.88
#